data_5d1357671368dd6184257386557e8817
#
_entry.id   5d1357671368dd6184257386557e8817
#
_cell.length_a   1.000
_cell.length_b   1.000
_cell.length_c   1.000
_cell.angle_alpha   90.00
_cell.angle_beta   90.00
_cell.angle_gamma   90.00
#
_symmetry.space_group_name_H-M   'P 1'
#
loop_
_entity.id
_entity.type
_entity.pdbx_description
1 polymer ?
#
loop_
_entity_poly.entity_id
_entity_poly.type
_entity_poly.pdbx_seq_one_letter_code
_entity_poly.pdbx_strand_id
1 'polypeptide(L)'
;FKSLLGDGSDYGLHFEYAEQPKPDGLAQAFTIGADFIGTDDVCLVLGDNIFHGAGFTGLLRNAVDAVEIERKAAVFGYWVCDPERYGVAEFDNHGNCLSIEEKPVHPKSHYAVVGLYFYPNRVIDIARHIQPSARGEYEITTVNQKFLENNELKVLTLGRGFAWLDTGTHDSLSEAST
;
A
#
# COMPACT_ATOMS: atom_id res chain seq x y z
N PHE A 1 -5.75 17.75 11.10
CA PHE A 1 -4.48 17.07 11.41
C PHE A 1 -3.45 18.05 11.96
N LYS A 2 -3.12 19.15 11.24
CA LYS A 2 -2.09 20.12 11.65
C LYS A 2 -2.25 20.64 13.09
N SER A 3 -3.48 20.95 13.51
CA SER A 3 -3.76 21.43 14.87
C SER A 3 -3.62 20.35 15.96
N LEU A 4 -3.71 19.08 15.58
CA LEU A 4 -3.64 17.96 16.50
C LEU A 4 -2.22 17.38 16.62
N LEU A 5 -1.53 17.25 15.50
CA LEU A 5 -0.27 16.52 15.41
C LEU A 5 0.96 17.46 15.31
N GLY A 6 0.75 18.76 15.07
CA GLY A 6 1.83 19.73 14.95
C GLY A 6 2.82 19.39 13.85
N ASP A 7 4.10 19.60 14.10
CA ASP A 7 5.20 19.26 13.23
C ASP A 7 5.80 17.86 13.50
N GLY A 8 5.22 17.11 14.44
CA GLY A 8 5.65 15.75 14.81
C GLY A 8 6.73 15.71 15.90
N SER A 9 7.29 16.82 16.31
CA SER A 9 8.39 16.86 17.31
C SER A 9 8.01 16.22 18.63
N ASP A 10 6.76 16.35 19.08
CA ASP A 10 6.24 15.72 20.30
C ASP A 10 6.27 14.19 20.24
N TYR A 11 6.34 13.63 19.04
CA TYR A 11 6.42 12.17 18.79
C TYR A 11 7.84 11.72 18.39
N GLY A 12 8.82 12.63 18.36
CA GLY A 12 10.15 12.36 17.86
C GLY A 12 10.20 12.14 16.34
N LEU A 13 9.25 12.71 15.62
CA LEU A 13 9.08 12.59 14.16
C LEU A 13 9.12 13.98 13.51
N HIS A 14 9.18 14.00 12.20
CA HIS A 14 9.00 15.21 11.39
C HIS A 14 7.79 15.02 10.47
N PHE A 15 6.79 15.90 10.58
CA PHE A 15 5.58 15.87 9.77
C PHE A 15 5.55 17.03 8.80
N GLU A 16 5.23 16.73 7.56
CA GLU A 16 4.81 17.69 6.56
C GLU A 16 3.37 17.41 6.12
N TYR A 17 2.71 18.41 5.59
CA TYR A 17 1.31 18.33 5.19
C TYR A 17 1.14 18.83 3.77
N ALA A 18 0.51 18.03 2.94
CA ALA A 18 0.13 18.39 1.59
C ALA A 18 -1.35 18.03 1.35
N GLU A 19 -1.99 18.79 0.48
CA GLU A 19 -3.37 18.52 0.07
C GLU A 19 -3.36 17.91 -1.33
N GLN A 20 -4.17 16.88 -1.51
CA GLN A 20 -4.51 16.36 -2.84
C GLN A 20 -5.72 17.15 -3.35
N PRO A 21 -5.57 17.98 -4.41
CA PRO A 21 -6.64 18.90 -4.84
C PRO A 21 -7.89 18.18 -5.35
N LYS A 22 -7.73 16.97 -5.89
CA LYS A 22 -8.79 16.11 -6.39
C LYS A 22 -8.48 14.66 -6.04
N PRO A 23 -9.49 13.82 -5.78
CA PRO A 23 -9.30 12.41 -5.47
C PRO A 23 -8.99 11.58 -6.74
N ASP A 24 -7.91 11.92 -7.43
CA ASP A 24 -7.53 11.31 -8.72
C ASP A 24 -6.71 10.02 -8.56
N GLY A 25 -6.69 9.41 -7.37
CA GLY A 25 -6.04 8.14 -7.10
C GLY A 25 -4.84 8.21 -6.16
N LEU A 26 -4.52 7.07 -5.55
CA LEU A 26 -3.50 6.97 -4.49
C LEU A 26 -2.07 7.21 -4.99
N ALA A 27 -1.79 6.88 -6.25
CA ALA A 27 -0.45 7.05 -6.81
C ALA A 27 0.02 8.51 -6.85
N GLN A 28 -0.92 9.47 -6.81
CA GLN A 28 -0.57 10.90 -6.72
C GLN A 28 0.17 11.25 -5.42
N ALA A 29 0.05 10.47 -4.36
CA ALA A 29 0.78 10.69 -3.11
C ALA A 29 2.29 10.80 -3.36
N PHE A 30 2.85 10.01 -4.27
CA PHE A 30 4.28 10.03 -4.59
C PHE A 30 4.70 11.27 -5.38
N THR A 31 3.85 11.80 -6.24
CA THR A 31 4.14 13.00 -7.00
C THR A 31 3.97 14.28 -6.17
N ILE A 32 2.94 14.30 -5.32
CA ILE A 32 2.69 15.41 -4.39
C ILE A 32 3.76 15.44 -3.29
N GLY A 33 4.14 14.29 -2.75
CA GLY A 33 5.13 14.16 -1.69
C GLY A 33 6.59 14.05 -2.18
N ALA A 34 6.86 14.24 -3.48
CA ALA A 34 8.17 13.98 -4.07
C ALA A 34 9.30 14.75 -3.41
N ASP A 35 9.10 16.03 -3.11
CA ASP A 35 10.11 16.86 -2.47
C ASP A 35 10.40 16.43 -1.03
N PHE A 36 9.37 16.01 -0.30
CA PHE A 36 9.50 15.45 1.05
C PHE A 36 10.24 14.12 1.03
N ILE A 37 9.90 13.23 0.10
CA ILE A 37 10.54 11.91 -0.04
C ILE A 37 12.01 12.08 -0.44
N GLY A 38 12.31 13.03 -1.33
CA GLY A 38 13.67 13.28 -1.79
C GLY A 38 14.28 12.04 -2.46
N THR A 39 15.39 11.54 -1.91
CA THR A 39 16.10 10.35 -2.39
C THR A 39 15.84 9.10 -1.58
N ASP A 40 15.02 9.19 -0.54
CA ASP A 40 14.73 8.06 0.36
C ASP A 40 13.78 7.06 -0.28
N ASP A 41 13.84 5.82 0.17
CA ASP A 41 12.80 4.83 -0.07
C ASP A 41 11.56 5.19 0.76
N VAL A 42 10.38 4.70 0.38
CA VAL A 42 9.11 5.22 0.92
C VAL A 42 8.17 4.12 1.34
N CYS A 43 7.46 4.34 2.46
CA CYS A 43 6.30 3.58 2.87
C CYS A 43 5.04 4.44 2.73
N LEU A 44 4.04 3.93 2.02
CA LEU A 44 2.71 4.53 1.95
C LEU A 44 1.75 3.76 2.84
N VAL A 45 1.11 4.47 3.76
CA VAL A 45 0.09 3.92 4.67
C VAL A 45 -1.22 4.64 4.43
N LEU A 46 -2.30 3.89 4.24
CA LEU A 46 -3.64 4.46 4.14
C LEU A 46 -4.20 4.70 5.54
N GLY A 47 -4.66 5.92 5.79
CA GLY A 47 -5.07 6.37 7.12
C GLY A 47 -6.38 5.76 7.65
N ASP A 48 -7.14 5.06 6.81
CA ASP A 48 -8.36 4.32 7.15
C ASP A 48 -8.12 2.81 7.37
N ASN A 49 -6.87 2.35 7.27
CA ASN A 49 -6.50 0.96 7.52
C ASN A 49 -5.96 0.78 8.94
N ILE A 50 -6.48 -0.20 9.66
CA ILE A 50 -6.03 -0.58 11.00
C ILE A 50 -5.45 -2.00 10.93
N PHE A 51 -4.25 -2.16 11.46
CA PHE A 51 -3.54 -3.44 11.50
C PHE A 51 -3.27 -3.84 12.95
N HIS A 52 -3.63 -5.07 13.30
CA HIS A 52 -3.30 -5.64 14.61
C HIS A 52 -2.89 -7.10 14.48
N GLY A 53 -1.79 -7.48 15.11
CA GLY A 53 -1.34 -8.87 15.09
C GLY A 53 0.04 -9.08 15.69
N ALA A 54 0.29 -10.29 16.17
CA ALA A 54 1.57 -10.68 16.72
C ALA A 54 2.64 -10.80 15.60
N GLY A 55 3.86 -10.33 15.89
CA GLY A 55 4.97 -10.43 14.93
C GLY A 55 4.95 -9.39 13.81
N PHE A 56 4.08 -8.38 13.88
CA PHE A 56 3.96 -7.35 12.83
C PHE A 56 5.28 -6.61 12.59
N THR A 57 6.04 -6.28 13.63
CA THR A 57 7.37 -5.65 13.49
C THR A 57 8.31 -6.48 12.62
N GLY A 58 8.29 -7.81 12.75
CA GLY A 58 9.11 -8.71 11.92
C GLY A 58 8.70 -8.65 10.44
N LEU A 59 7.40 -8.61 10.16
CA LEU A 59 6.89 -8.47 8.80
C LEU A 59 7.24 -7.10 8.18
N LEU A 60 7.17 -6.02 8.97
CA LEU A 60 7.60 -4.70 8.52
C LEU A 60 9.10 -4.67 8.18
N ARG A 61 9.94 -5.32 8.99
CA ARG A 61 11.38 -5.45 8.68
C ARG A 61 11.63 -6.22 7.40
N ASN A 62 10.90 -7.32 7.17
CA ASN A 62 10.99 -8.06 5.90
C ASN A 62 10.62 -7.19 4.69
N ALA A 63 9.63 -6.30 4.83
CA ALA A 63 9.28 -5.36 3.78
C ALA A 63 10.38 -4.31 3.55
N VAL A 64 10.98 -3.79 4.62
CA VAL A 64 12.15 -2.88 4.53
C VAL A 64 13.31 -3.57 3.83
N ASP A 65 13.64 -4.81 4.23
CA ASP A 65 14.72 -5.59 3.61
C ASP A 65 14.46 -5.83 2.11
N ALA A 66 13.22 -6.11 1.71
CA ALA A 66 12.85 -6.24 0.30
C ALA A 66 13.16 -4.97 -0.49
N VAL A 67 12.89 -3.80 0.09
CA VAL A 67 13.16 -2.51 -0.55
C VAL A 67 14.64 -2.14 -0.54
N GLU A 68 15.28 -2.19 0.62
CA GLU A 68 16.66 -1.68 0.79
C GLU A 68 17.70 -2.64 0.22
N ILE A 69 17.50 -3.95 0.38
CA ILE A 69 18.49 -4.99 -0.01
C ILE A 69 18.15 -5.55 -1.39
N GLU A 70 16.89 -6.00 -1.60
CA GLU A 70 16.51 -6.64 -2.86
C GLU A 70 16.11 -5.63 -3.95
N ARG A 71 15.91 -4.35 -3.59
CA ARG A 71 15.44 -3.25 -4.47
C ARG A 71 14.08 -3.55 -5.12
N LYS A 72 13.22 -4.27 -4.41
CA LYS A 72 11.87 -4.64 -4.82
C LYS A 72 10.82 -3.85 -4.04
N ALA A 73 9.67 -3.62 -4.65
CA ALA A 73 8.49 -3.19 -3.92
C ALA A 73 7.95 -4.36 -3.08
N ALA A 74 7.38 -4.06 -1.93
CA ALA A 74 6.69 -5.02 -1.08
C ALA A 74 5.28 -4.53 -0.74
N VAL A 75 4.30 -5.40 -0.95
CA VAL A 75 2.91 -5.21 -0.59
C VAL A 75 2.46 -6.31 0.36
N PHE A 76 1.39 -6.07 1.11
CA PHE A 76 0.83 -7.04 2.03
C PHE A 76 -0.49 -7.60 1.50
N GLY A 77 -0.60 -8.93 1.52
CA GLY A 77 -1.80 -9.66 1.16
C GLY A 77 -2.52 -10.19 2.41
N TYR A 78 -3.82 -9.94 2.47
CA TYR A 78 -4.71 -10.46 3.52
C TYR A 78 -5.82 -11.29 2.90
N TRP A 79 -6.06 -12.48 3.43
CA TRP A 79 -7.08 -13.37 2.90
C TRP A 79 -8.48 -12.84 3.23
N VAL A 80 -9.32 -12.72 2.22
CA VAL A 80 -10.71 -12.23 2.32
C VAL A 80 -11.67 -13.15 1.59
N CYS A 81 -12.95 -13.10 1.96
CA CYS A 81 -14.00 -13.89 1.29
C CYS A 81 -14.56 -13.20 0.04
N ASP A 82 -14.39 -11.89 -0.08
CA ASP A 82 -14.91 -11.04 -1.15
C ASP A 82 -13.80 -10.26 -1.90
N PRO A 83 -12.83 -10.97 -2.52
CA PRO A 83 -11.62 -10.35 -3.09
C PRO A 83 -11.92 -9.38 -4.24
N GLU A 84 -13.03 -9.51 -4.94
CA GLU A 84 -13.46 -8.65 -6.05
C GLU A 84 -13.63 -7.16 -5.66
N ARG A 85 -13.66 -6.86 -4.37
CA ARG A 85 -13.77 -5.49 -3.85
C ARG A 85 -12.43 -4.75 -3.80
N TYR A 86 -11.32 -5.46 -3.91
CA TYR A 86 -9.97 -4.97 -3.62
C TYR A 86 -9.03 -5.15 -4.80
N GLY A 87 -7.84 -4.58 -4.71
CA GLY A 87 -6.70 -5.05 -5.47
C GLY A 87 -6.37 -6.47 -5.03
N VAL A 88 -6.20 -7.39 -5.98
CA VAL A 88 -5.97 -8.82 -5.71
C VAL A 88 -4.62 -9.24 -6.22
N ALA A 89 -3.81 -9.86 -5.35
CA ALA A 89 -2.50 -10.39 -5.71
C ALA A 89 -2.51 -11.91 -5.74
N GLU A 90 -1.93 -12.50 -6.80
CA GLU A 90 -1.53 -13.89 -6.89
C GLU A 90 -0.01 -13.98 -6.72
N PHE A 91 0.49 -14.94 -5.96
CA PHE A 91 1.91 -15.08 -5.66
C PHE A 91 2.31 -16.55 -5.45
N ASP A 92 3.60 -16.83 -5.61
CA ASP A 92 4.18 -18.15 -5.38
C ASP A 92 4.51 -18.40 -3.89
N ASN A 93 5.02 -19.59 -3.59
CA ASN A 93 5.41 -19.98 -2.24
C ASN A 93 6.60 -19.18 -1.67
N HIS A 94 7.31 -18.43 -2.51
CA HIS A 94 8.43 -17.57 -2.13
C HIS A 94 8.00 -16.11 -1.96
N GLY A 95 6.72 -15.79 -2.17
CA GLY A 95 6.18 -14.45 -2.11
C GLY A 95 6.43 -13.60 -3.36
N ASN A 96 6.91 -14.20 -4.46
CA ASN A 96 7.00 -13.49 -5.73
C ASN A 96 5.60 -13.30 -6.31
N CYS A 97 5.25 -12.06 -6.64
CA CYS A 97 3.96 -11.76 -7.24
C CYS A 97 3.90 -12.33 -8.67
N LEU A 98 2.80 -13.01 -8.98
CA LEU A 98 2.53 -13.58 -10.32
C LEU A 98 1.55 -12.71 -11.09
N SER A 99 0.55 -12.16 -10.41
CA SER A 99 -0.40 -11.21 -10.99
C SER A 99 -0.94 -10.27 -9.92
N ILE A 100 -1.33 -9.07 -10.34
CA ILE A 100 -2.02 -8.10 -9.50
C ILE A 100 -3.07 -7.36 -10.34
N GLU A 101 -4.31 -7.33 -9.87
CA GLU A 101 -5.45 -6.76 -10.59
C GLU A 101 -6.32 -5.94 -9.66
N GLU A 102 -6.77 -4.77 -10.12
CA GLU A 102 -7.70 -3.92 -9.37
C GLU A 102 -9.13 -4.40 -9.58
N LYS A 103 -9.81 -4.75 -8.49
CA LYS A 103 -11.23 -5.15 -8.47
C LYS A 103 -11.62 -6.10 -9.60
N PRO A 104 -10.93 -7.25 -9.71
CA PRO A 104 -11.16 -8.17 -10.80
C PRO A 104 -12.55 -8.80 -10.74
N VAL A 105 -13.21 -8.97 -11.90
CA VAL A 105 -14.49 -9.68 -11.99
C VAL A 105 -14.32 -11.16 -11.66
N HIS A 106 -13.19 -11.73 -12.01
CA HIS A 106 -12.81 -13.11 -11.71
C HIS A 106 -11.47 -13.15 -10.97
N PRO A 107 -11.48 -12.99 -9.63
CA PRO A 107 -10.26 -12.97 -8.84
C PRO A 107 -9.46 -14.27 -8.98
N LYS A 108 -8.15 -14.16 -9.19
CA LYS A 108 -7.23 -15.31 -9.28
C LYS A 108 -6.79 -15.83 -7.93
N SER A 109 -7.02 -15.06 -6.87
CA SER A 109 -6.72 -15.43 -5.50
C SER A 109 -7.71 -14.77 -4.53
N HIS A 110 -7.65 -15.16 -3.25
CA HIS A 110 -8.40 -14.51 -2.17
C HIS A 110 -7.59 -13.46 -1.41
N TYR A 111 -6.38 -13.11 -1.87
CA TYR A 111 -5.53 -12.17 -1.15
C TYR A 111 -5.74 -10.74 -1.64
N ALA A 112 -6.43 -9.97 -0.80
CA ALA A 112 -6.56 -8.53 -0.97
C ALA A 112 -5.24 -7.83 -0.65
N VAL A 113 -4.84 -6.88 -1.48
CA VAL A 113 -3.72 -5.98 -1.20
C VAL A 113 -4.21 -4.89 -0.25
N VAL A 114 -3.62 -4.86 0.93
CA VAL A 114 -4.03 -3.91 1.98
C VAL A 114 -3.30 -2.58 1.85
N GLY A 115 -3.78 -1.55 2.55
CA GLY A 115 -3.29 -0.17 2.48
C GLY A 115 -1.94 0.08 3.16
N LEU A 116 -0.95 -0.77 2.89
CA LEU A 116 0.41 -0.67 3.40
C LEU A 116 1.39 -1.11 2.32
N TYR A 117 2.18 -0.18 1.82
CA TYR A 117 3.03 -0.36 0.64
C TYR A 117 4.44 0.13 0.90
N PHE A 118 5.44 -0.63 0.48
CA PHE A 118 6.86 -0.29 0.61
C PHE A 118 7.50 -0.24 -0.78
N TYR A 119 8.17 0.86 -1.09
CA TYR A 119 8.73 1.07 -2.42
C TYR A 119 10.15 1.63 -2.40
N PRO A 120 11.02 1.17 -3.32
CA PRO A 120 12.23 1.91 -3.65
C PRO A 120 11.90 3.31 -4.17
N ASN A 121 12.81 4.26 -3.99
CA ASN A 121 12.63 5.67 -4.39
C ASN A 121 12.13 5.88 -5.83
N ARG A 122 12.48 5.00 -6.75
CA ARG A 122 12.03 5.06 -8.16
C ARG A 122 10.51 5.02 -8.34
N VAL A 123 9.74 4.71 -7.29
CA VAL A 123 8.28 4.79 -7.33
C VAL A 123 7.79 6.17 -7.72
N ILE A 124 8.52 7.23 -7.38
CA ILE A 124 8.20 8.61 -7.74
C ILE A 124 8.18 8.76 -9.27
N ASP A 125 9.22 8.24 -9.92
CA ASP A 125 9.31 8.28 -11.39
C ASP A 125 8.23 7.43 -12.05
N ILE A 126 7.97 6.23 -11.54
CA ILE A 126 6.88 5.36 -12.00
C ILE A 126 5.54 6.10 -11.88
N ALA A 127 5.24 6.69 -10.72
CA ALA A 127 3.98 7.40 -10.48
C ALA A 127 3.76 8.60 -11.41
N ARG A 128 4.83 9.25 -11.86
CA ARG A 128 4.78 10.35 -12.84
C ARG A 128 4.41 9.89 -14.25
N HIS A 129 4.65 8.63 -14.60
CA HIS A 129 4.52 8.13 -15.96
C HIS A 129 3.35 7.15 -16.18
N ILE A 130 2.68 6.70 -15.11
CA ILE A 130 1.48 5.87 -15.27
C ILE A 130 0.34 6.68 -15.89
N GLN A 131 -0.56 5.96 -16.57
CA GLN A 131 -1.77 6.54 -17.13
C GLN A 131 -2.95 6.30 -16.20
N PRO A 132 -3.95 7.19 -16.18
CA PRO A 132 -5.18 6.95 -15.46
C PRO A 132 -5.87 5.67 -15.93
N SER A 133 -6.51 4.96 -15.01
CA SER A 133 -7.36 3.82 -15.31
C SER A 133 -8.63 4.22 -16.08
N ALA A 134 -9.44 3.24 -16.49
CA ALA A 134 -10.75 3.49 -17.09
C ALA A 134 -11.69 4.31 -16.18
N ARG A 135 -11.44 4.35 -14.87
CA ARG A 135 -12.14 5.18 -13.89
C ARG A 135 -11.61 6.62 -13.81
N GLY A 136 -10.53 6.93 -14.54
CA GLY A 136 -9.87 8.22 -14.51
C GLY A 136 -8.93 8.42 -13.31
N GLU A 137 -8.58 7.35 -12.60
CA GLU A 137 -7.76 7.39 -11.40
C GLU A 137 -6.34 6.89 -11.65
N TYR A 138 -5.35 7.53 -11.03
CA TYR A 138 -3.96 7.05 -10.97
C TYR A 138 -3.85 5.97 -9.89
N GLU A 139 -4.10 4.73 -10.30
CA GLU A 139 -4.24 3.59 -9.41
C GLU A 139 -2.91 3.14 -8.81
N ILE A 140 -2.91 2.82 -7.52
CA ILE A 140 -1.76 2.19 -6.87
C ILE A 140 -1.47 0.81 -7.47
N THR A 141 -2.51 0.10 -7.89
CA THR A 141 -2.38 -1.20 -8.58
C THR A 141 -1.58 -1.07 -9.87
N THR A 142 -1.74 0.03 -10.62
CA THR A 142 -0.94 0.29 -11.84
C THR A 142 0.53 0.49 -11.49
N VAL A 143 0.84 1.19 -10.40
CA VAL A 143 2.22 1.30 -9.88
C VAL A 143 2.79 -0.08 -9.55
N ASN A 144 2.05 -0.90 -8.83
CA ASN A 144 2.46 -2.26 -8.48
C ASN A 144 2.69 -3.13 -9.73
N GLN A 145 1.85 -3.00 -10.76
CA GLN A 145 2.03 -3.70 -12.04
C GLN A 145 3.35 -3.31 -12.71
N LYS A 146 3.79 -2.06 -12.61
CA LYS A 146 5.10 -1.63 -13.15
C LYS A 146 6.28 -2.29 -12.44
N PHE A 147 6.19 -2.51 -11.14
CA PHE A 147 7.19 -3.31 -10.43
C PHE A 147 7.11 -4.78 -10.83
N LEU A 148 5.90 -5.34 -11.00
CA LEU A 148 5.70 -6.73 -11.41
C LEU A 148 6.28 -7.00 -12.80
N GLU A 149 6.14 -6.09 -13.77
CA GLU A 149 6.70 -6.21 -15.12
C GLU A 149 8.20 -6.50 -15.12
N ASN A 150 8.92 -6.06 -14.07
CA ASN A 150 10.35 -6.28 -13.88
C ASN A 150 10.67 -7.41 -12.90
N ASN A 151 9.69 -8.20 -12.45
CA ASN A 151 9.83 -9.19 -11.37
C ASN A 151 10.33 -8.58 -10.05
N GLU A 152 9.92 -7.36 -9.74
CA GLU A 152 10.35 -6.57 -8.60
C GLU A 152 9.20 -6.26 -7.64
N LEU A 153 8.17 -7.09 -7.60
CA LEU A 153 7.06 -7.01 -6.66
C LEU A 153 7.00 -8.24 -5.77
N LYS A 154 7.10 -8.01 -4.47
CA LYS A 154 7.02 -9.05 -3.44
C LYS A 154 5.71 -8.93 -2.67
N VAL A 155 5.08 -10.05 -2.37
CA VAL A 155 3.88 -10.12 -1.53
C VAL A 155 4.24 -10.77 -0.20
N LEU A 156 3.99 -10.07 0.89
CA LEU A 156 4.08 -10.59 2.26
C LEU A 156 2.67 -10.86 2.78
N THR A 157 2.44 -12.03 3.36
CA THR A 157 1.10 -12.38 3.84
C THR A 157 0.92 -12.02 5.30
N LEU A 158 -0.20 -11.38 5.60
CA LEU A 158 -0.73 -11.25 6.95
C LEU A 158 -1.48 -12.53 7.28
N GLY A 159 -0.93 -13.34 8.20
CA GLY A 159 -1.47 -14.64 8.56
C GLY A 159 -2.76 -14.56 9.40
N ARG A 160 -3.29 -15.72 9.80
CA ARG A 160 -4.55 -15.86 10.55
C ARG A 160 -4.57 -15.15 11.91
N GLY A 161 -3.40 -14.81 12.47
CA GLY A 161 -3.27 -14.06 13.73
C GLY A 161 -3.37 -12.55 13.58
N PHE A 162 -3.61 -12.05 12.34
CA PHE A 162 -3.77 -10.63 12.06
C PHE A 162 -5.23 -10.28 11.88
N ALA A 163 -5.60 -9.10 12.38
CA ALA A 163 -6.80 -8.39 11.99
C ALA A 163 -6.40 -7.22 11.09
N TRP A 164 -7.06 -7.10 9.95
CA TRP A 164 -7.02 -5.93 9.09
C TRP A 164 -8.44 -5.39 8.97
N LEU A 165 -8.58 -4.10 9.26
CA LEU A 165 -9.85 -3.39 9.19
C LEU A 165 -9.69 -2.21 8.23
N ASP A 166 -10.52 -2.19 7.21
CA ASP A 166 -10.70 -1.05 6.31
C ASP A 166 -11.89 -0.23 6.84
N THR A 167 -11.60 0.91 7.46
CA THR A 167 -12.61 1.77 8.09
C THR A 167 -13.19 2.82 7.14
N GLY A 168 -12.97 2.69 5.83
CA GLY A 168 -13.41 3.62 4.80
C GLY A 168 -14.93 3.68 4.59
N THR A 169 -15.71 2.78 5.23
CA THR A 169 -17.17 2.82 5.21
C THR A 169 -17.74 2.88 6.64
N HIS A 170 -18.97 3.40 6.78
CA HIS A 170 -19.65 3.46 8.10
C HIS A 170 -19.84 2.08 8.72
N ASP A 171 -20.14 1.08 7.91
CA ASP A 171 -20.36 -0.29 8.40
C ASP A 171 -19.04 -0.88 8.92
N SER A 172 -17.95 -0.77 8.18
CA SER A 172 -16.64 -1.26 8.60
C SER A 172 -16.06 -0.48 9.80
N LEU A 173 -16.36 0.82 9.92
CA LEU A 173 -15.97 1.60 11.10
C LEU A 173 -16.74 1.13 12.36
N SER A 174 -17.99 0.74 12.24
CA SER A 174 -18.80 0.19 13.33
C SER A 174 -18.27 -1.17 13.79
N GLU A 175 -17.88 -2.03 12.86
CA GLU A 175 -17.26 -3.34 13.16
C GLU A 175 -15.90 -3.19 13.86
N ALA A 176 -15.11 -2.19 13.49
CA ALA A 176 -13.81 -1.90 14.12
C ALA A 176 -13.94 -1.39 15.57
N SER A 177 -15.12 -0.90 15.96
CA SER A 177 -15.38 -0.29 17.27
C SER A 177 -15.96 -1.29 18.30
N THR A 178 -16.23 -2.52 17.89
CA THR A 178 -16.76 -3.60 18.72
C THR A 178 -15.72 -4.65 19.02
#